data_a087347acbf2901b19162eefc30f7c0f
#
_entry.id   a087347acbf2901b19162eefc30f7c0f
#
_cell.length_a   1.000
_cell.length_b   1.000
_cell.length_c   1.000
_cell.angle_alpha   90.00
_cell.angle_beta   90.00
_cell.angle_gamma   90.00
#
_symmetry.space_group_name_H-M   'P 1'
#
loop_
_entity.id
_entity.type
_entity.pdbx_description
1 polymer ?
#
loop_
_entity_poly.entity_id
_entity_poly.type
_entity_poly.pdbx_seq_one_letter_code
_entity_poly.pdbx_strand_id
1 'polypeptide(L)'
;MKPHVPFELAVAVGAVDHVIGAPHAVATVVEYGDFECPNCKQAQPAVKMLLERFAGRVRFVYRHFPLEEVHPHALAAAQAAECAGGQGKFWQMHDLLFANQEHLKAGDLRRYAERLELDMARYIAEMDDQVYLQRVREQLQSGLDSGVRATPAFFVNGRIEDVSFGLRALFDVVDTVLQRSGSR
;
A
#
# COMPACT_ATOMS: atom_id res chain seq x y z
N MET A 1 -9.76 18.92 19.56
CA MET A 1 -9.01 18.72 18.32
C MET A 1 -7.53 18.65 18.67
N LYS A 2 -6.88 17.49 18.61
CA LYS A 2 -5.41 17.41 18.84
C LYS A 2 -4.70 18.16 17.72
N PRO A 3 -3.66 18.94 17.96
CA PRO A 3 -2.87 19.54 16.89
C PRO A 3 -2.30 18.42 16.04
N HIS A 4 -2.58 18.47 14.73
CA HIS A 4 -2.00 17.55 13.76
C HIS A 4 -0.50 17.79 13.71
N VAL A 5 0.27 16.82 14.17
CA VAL A 5 1.74 16.84 14.02
C VAL A 5 2.04 16.39 12.60
N PRO A 6 2.59 17.25 11.73
CA PRO A 6 2.66 17.03 10.27
C PRO A 6 3.70 15.98 9.87
N PHE A 7 3.82 14.87 10.56
CA PHE A 7 4.76 13.77 10.26
C PHE A 7 4.30 12.44 10.88
N GLU A 8 3.03 12.36 11.26
CA GLU A 8 2.44 11.16 11.83
C GLU A 8 1.20 10.73 11.03
N LEU A 9 0.91 9.42 11.02
CA LEU A 9 -0.30 8.88 10.41
C LEU A 9 -1.54 9.53 11.01
N ALA A 10 -2.33 10.20 10.18
CA ALA A 10 -3.60 10.81 10.58
C ALA A 10 -4.65 9.74 10.97
N VAL A 11 -4.60 8.58 10.32
CA VAL A 11 -5.49 7.44 10.57
C VAL A 11 -4.65 6.24 10.97
N ALA A 12 -4.85 5.74 12.19
CA ALA A 12 -4.18 4.54 12.67
C ALA A 12 -4.50 3.31 11.80
N VAL A 13 -3.58 2.34 11.76
CA VAL A 13 -3.81 1.06 11.08
C VAL A 13 -4.93 0.30 11.79
N GLY A 14 -5.91 -0.15 11.02
CA GLY A 14 -7.13 -0.80 11.50
C GLY A 14 -7.46 -2.10 10.76
N ALA A 15 -8.60 -2.68 11.12
CA ALA A 15 -9.06 -3.96 10.56
C ALA A 15 -9.39 -3.93 9.06
N VAL A 16 -9.61 -2.74 8.52
CA VAL A 16 -9.93 -2.55 7.09
C VAL A 16 -8.69 -2.41 6.21
N ASP A 17 -7.51 -2.26 6.80
CA ASP A 17 -6.27 -2.16 6.03
C ASP A 17 -5.84 -3.51 5.46
N HIS A 18 -5.20 -3.48 4.29
CA HIS A 18 -4.52 -4.65 3.73
C HIS A 18 -3.17 -4.83 4.40
N VAL A 19 -3.04 -5.89 5.16
CA VAL A 19 -1.86 -6.19 5.98
C VAL A 19 -1.25 -7.51 5.55
N ILE A 20 0.08 -7.55 5.43
CA ILE A 20 0.87 -8.77 5.29
C ILE A 20 1.96 -8.82 6.35
N GLY A 21 2.31 -10.01 6.82
CA GLY A 21 3.29 -10.22 7.90
C GLY A 21 2.63 -10.62 9.21
N ALA A 22 3.35 -10.48 10.32
CA ALA A 22 2.88 -10.95 11.62
C ALA A 22 1.77 -10.07 12.20
N PRO A 23 0.61 -10.62 12.63
CA PRO A 23 -0.50 -9.83 13.15
C PRO A 23 -0.13 -8.95 14.36
N HIS A 24 0.76 -9.46 15.22
CA HIS A 24 1.26 -8.78 16.43
C HIS A 24 2.70 -8.30 16.29
N ALA A 25 3.07 -7.85 15.10
CA ALA A 25 4.41 -7.36 14.84
C ALA A 25 4.75 -6.13 15.69
N VAL A 26 6.00 -6.09 16.14
CA VAL A 26 6.59 -4.97 16.89
C VAL A 26 6.69 -3.72 16.03
N ALA A 27 7.05 -3.90 14.75
CA ALA A 27 7.13 -2.82 13.78
C ALA A 27 6.01 -2.93 12.73
N THR A 28 5.31 -1.83 12.51
CA THR A 28 4.31 -1.67 11.45
C THR A 28 4.86 -0.67 10.43
N VAL A 29 5.03 -1.13 9.20
CA VAL A 29 5.43 -0.30 8.06
C VAL A 29 4.21 -0.04 7.20
N VAL A 30 3.86 1.23 6.98
CA VAL A 30 2.76 1.64 6.09
C VAL A 30 3.36 2.30 4.87
N GLU A 31 3.00 1.85 3.69
CA GLU A 31 3.27 2.50 2.42
C GLU A 31 2.01 3.17 1.90
N TYR A 32 2.08 4.46 1.60
CA TYR A 32 1.16 5.09 0.67
C TYR A 32 1.75 5.00 -0.73
N GLY A 33 1.09 4.25 -1.59
CA GLY A 33 1.60 3.88 -2.89
C GLY A 33 0.61 4.08 -4.04
N ASP A 34 1.17 4.09 -5.24
CA ASP A 34 0.47 4.25 -6.51
C ASP A 34 0.97 3.17 -7.47
N PHE A 35 0.05 2.38 -8.02
CA PHE A 35 0.40 1.26 -8.91
C PHE A 35 1.03 1.69 -10.24
N GLU A 36 0.84 2.94 -10.66
CA GLU A 36 1.43 3.47 -11.89
C GLU A 36 2.73 4.26 -11.62
N CYS A 37 3.09 4.51 -10.33
CA CYS A 37 4.30 5.23 -9.96
C CYS A 37 5.56 4.36 -10.10
N PRO A 38 6.56 4.76 -10.93
CA PRO A 38 7.80 3.99 -11.11
C PRO A 38 8.59 3.79 -9.82
N ASN A 39 8.62 4.79 -8.94
CA ASN A 39 9.32 4.72 -7.66
C ASN A 39 8.67 3.70 -6.71
N CYS A 40 7.33 3.58 -6.74
CA CYS A 40 6.63 2.54 -5.98
C CYS A 40 7.01 1.14 -6.46
N LYS A 41 7.08 0.93 -7.78
CA LYS A 41 7.57 -0.34 -8.35
C LYS A 41 8.99 -0.65 -7.89
N GLN A 42 9.89 0.34 -7.92
CA GLN A 42 11.27 0.16 -7.49
C GLN A 42 11.40 -0.15 -5.99
N ALA A 43 10.42 0.26 -5.18
CA ALA A 43 10.40 -0.02 -3.76
C ALA A 43 10.02 -1.49 -3.41
N GLN A 44 9.25 -2.16 -4.26
CA GLN A 44 8.69 -3.48 -3.94
C GLN A 44 9.72 -4.57 -3.59
N PRO A 45 10.87 -4.71 -4.30
CA PRO A 45 11.90 -5.66 -3.90
C PRO A 45 12.41 -5.43 -2.47
N ALA A 46 12.61 -4.16 -2.08
CA ALA A 46 13.08 -3.83 -0.75
C ALA A 46 12.03 -4.09 0.32
N VAL A 47 10.74 -3.86 0.04
CA VAL A 47 9.64 -4.24 0.95
C VAL A 47 9.62 -5.76 1.16
N LYS A 48 9.78 -6.56 0.11
CA LYS A 48 9.87 -8.02 0.21
C LYS A 48 11.07 -8.45 1.06
N MET A 49 12.25 -7.89 0.81
CA MET A 49 13.45 -8.16 1.60
C MET A 49 13.27 -7.77 3.08
N LEU A 50 12.58 -6.67 3.35
CA LEU A 50 12.31 -6.22 4.72
C LEU A 50 11.43 -7.22 5.46
N LEU A 51 10.35 -7.70 4.82
CA LEU A 51 9.47 -8.72 5.38
C LEU A 51 10.18 -10.05 5.63
N GLU A 52 11.07 -10.46 4.72
CA GLU A 52 11.88 -11.68 4.86
C GLU A 52 12.91 -11.54 5.99
N ARG A 53 13.68 -10.44 6.00
CA ARG A 53 14.74 -10.19 6.99
C ARG A 53 14.20 -10.13 8.42
N PHE A 54 13.03 -9.53 8.60
CA PHE A 54 12.41 -9.32 9.90
C PHE A 54 11.14 -10.15 10.09
N ALA A 55 11.10 -11.34 9.47
CA ALA A 55 9.95 -12.24 9.54
C ALA A 55 9.47 -12.46 10.99
N GLY A 56 8.17 -12.40 11.19
CA GLY A 56 7.53 -12.52 12.51
C GLY A 56 7.61 -11.26 13.40
N ARG A 57 8.40 -10.26 13.04
CA ARG A 57 8.59 -9.03 13.81
C ARG A 57 8.08 -7.76 13.13
N VAL A 58 7.82 -7.84 11.83
CA VAL A 58 7.31 -6.74 11.00
C VAL A 58 5.99 -7.14 10.36
N ARG A 59 5.08 -6.20 10.25
CA ARG A 59 3.93 -6.25 9.35
C ARG A 59 3.98 -5.05 8.41
N PHE A 60 3.51 -5.25 7.19
CA PHE A 60 3.44 -4.24 6.15
C PHE A 60 1.99 -3.96 5.78
N VAL A 61 1.68 -2.70 5.58
CA VAL A 61 0.36 -2.19 5.21
C VAL A 61 0.50 -1.38 3.94
N TYR A 62 -0.35 -1.65 2.96
CA TYR A 62 -0.43 -0.86 1.74
C TYR A 62 -1.71 -0.02 1.77
N ARG A 63 -1.57 1.28 1.48
CA ARG A 63 -2.66 2.23 1.31
C ARG A 63 -2.56 2.92 -0.03
N HIS A 64 -3.69 3.11 -0.69
CA HIS A 64 -3.76 3.76 -1.99
C HIS A 64 -3.51 5.26 -1.91
N PHE A 65 -2.66 5.76 -2.80
CA PHE A 65 -2.42 7.18 -3.00
C PHE A 65 -2.26 7.47 -4.51
N PRO A 66 -3.33 7.25 -5.33
CA PRO A 66 -3.27 7.45 -6.77
C PRO A 66 -3.05 8.92 -7.12
N LEU A 67 -2.01 9.21 -7.89
CA LEU A 67 -1.65 10.54 -8.39
C LEU A 67 -2.32 10.77 -9.76
N GLU A 68 -3.65 10.91 -9.78
CA GLU A 68 -4.48 10.93 -11.01
C GLU A 68 -4.06 12.00 -12.03
N GLU A 69 -3.43 13.11 -11.58
CA GLU A 69 -2.95 14.17 -12.45
C GLU A 69 -1.79 13.75 -13.37
N VAL A 70 -1.01 12.76 -12.97
CA VAL A 70 0.19 12.29 -13.70
C VAL A 70 0.12 10.80 -14.04
N HIS A 71 -0.75 10.05 -13.39
CA HIS A 71 -0.92 8.61 -13.52
C HIS A 71 -2.38 8.27 -13.85
N PRO A 72 -2.77 8.30 -15.14
CA PRO A 72 -4.18 8.22 -15.56
C PRO A 72 -4.86 6.88 -15.24
N HIS A 73 -4.10 5.81 -14.97
CA HIS A 73 -4.65 4.49 -14.67
C HIS A 73 -4.58 4.13 -13.18
N ALA A 74 -3.93 4.95 -12.35
CA ALA A 74 -3.67 4.66 -10.95
C ALA A 74 -4.96 4.43 -10.13
N LEU A 75 -5.99 5.26 -10.35
CA LEU A 75 -7.27 5.11 -9.65
C LEU A 75 -7.98 3.81 -10.02
N ALA A 76 -8.02 3.47 -11.31
CA ALA A 76 -8.65 2.23 -11.77
C ALA A 76 -7.88 0.99 -11.26
N ALA A 77 -6.54 1.04 -11.24
CA ALA A 77 -5.70 -0.02 -10.70
C ALA A 77 -5.93 -0.19 -9.18
N ALA A 78 -6.07 0.90 -8.43
CA ALA A 78 -6.41 0.85 -7.01
C ALA A 78 -7.78 0.19 -6.77
N GLN A 79 -8.81 0.55 -7.54
CA GLN A 79 -10.12 -0.08 -7.43
C GLN A 79 -10.08 -1.57 -7.81
N ALA A 80 -9.32 -1.95 -8.85
CA ALA A 80 -9.14 -3.36 -9.22
C ALA A 80 -8.47 -4.17 -8.11
N ALA A 81 -7.49 -3.58 -7.41
CA ALA A 81 -6.86 -4.21 -6.25
C ALA A 81 -7.85 -4.40 -5.10
N GLU A 82 -8.73 -3.44 -4.85
CA GLU A 82 -9.79 -3.55 -3.84
C GLU A 82 -10.85 -4.59 -4.21
N CYS A 83 -11.26 -4.68 -5.49
CA CYS A 83 -12.15 -5.75 -5.97
C CYS A 83 -11.54 -7.14 -5.72
N ALA A 84 -10.25 -7.30 -5.99
CA ALA A 84 -9.53 -8.52 -5.66
C ALA A 84 -9.45 -8.75 -4.14
N GLY A 85 -9.27 -7.69 -3.38
CA GLY A 85 -9.28 -7.70 -1.92
C GLY A 85 -10.60 -8.17 -1.32
N GLY A 86 -11.72 -7.73 -1.88
CA GLY A 86 -13.06 -8.19 -1.52
C GLY A 86 -13.29 -9.69 -1.79
N GLN A 87 -12.39 -10.32 -2.57
CA GLN A 87 -12.37 -11.75 -2.86
C GLN A 87 -11.14 -12.46 -2.27
N GLY A 88 -10.44 -11.82 -1.30
CA GLY A 88 -9.31 -12.40 -0.57
C GLY A 88 -7.99 -12.45 -1.36
N LYS A 89 -7.88 -11.72 -2.49
CA LYS A 89 -6.72 -11.78 -3.40
C LYS A 89 -6.04 -10.40 -3.61
N PHE A 90 -6.10 -9.51 -2.61
CA PHE A 90 -5.48 -8.18 -2.69
C PHE A 90 -3.99 -8.25 -3.04
N TRP A 91 -3.21 -9.02 -2.29
CA TRP A 91 -1.76 -9.07 -2.46
C TRP A 91 -1.33 -9.70 -3.79
N GLN A 92 -2.09 -10.67 -4.28
CA GLN A 92 -1.86 -11.25 -5.60
C GLN A 92 -2.11 -10.22 -6.72
N MET A 93 -3.18 -9.43 -6.61
CA MET A 93 -3.45 -8.35 -7.56
C MET A 93 -2.40 -7.24 -7.44
N HIS A 94 -2.05 -6.83 -6.22
CA HIS A 94 -0.98 -5.86 -5.94
C HIS A 94 0.32 -6.24 -6.65
N ASP A 95 0.76 -7.50 -6.51
CA ASP A 95 1.99 -7.97 -7.13
C ASP A 95 1.89 -7.99 -8.67
N LEU A 96 0.73 -8.38 -9.22
CA LEU A 96 0.50 -8.37 -10.67
C LEU A 96 0.52 -6.95 -11.25
N LEU A 97 -0.09 -5.98 -10.56
CA LEU A 97 -0.13 -4.58 -11.00
C LEU A 97 1.28 -3.98 -11.06
N PHE A 98 2.09 -4.16 -10.01
CA PHE A 98 3.48 -3.68 -10.04
C PHE A 98 4.36 -4.43 -11.03
N ALA A 99 4.17 -5.74 -11.20
CA ALA A 99 4.92 -6.51 -12.19
C ALA A 99 4.64 -6.05 -13.63
N ASN A 100 3.43 -5.56 -13.89
CA ASN A 100 2.94 -5.18 -15.22
C ASN A 100 2.55 -3.70 -15.31
N GLN A 101 3.30 -2.83 -14.65
CA GLN A 101 2.97 -1.42 -14.46
C GLN A 101 2.71 -0.63 -15.76
N GLU A 102 3.26 -1.08 -16.88
CA GLU A 102 3.05 -0.47 -18.20
C GLU A 102 1.70 -0.90 -18.85
N HIS A 103 0.98 -1.82 -18.23
CA HIS A 103 -0.25 -2.42 -18.72
C HIS A 103 -1.35 -2.36 -17.66
N LEU A 104 -1.91 -1.15 -17.44
CA LEU A 104 -2.93 -0.89 -16.41
C LEU A 104 -4.25 -0.35 -16.99
N LYS A 105 -4.47 -0.50 -18.30
CA LYS A 105 -5.74 -0.15 -18.92
C LYS A 105 -6.84 -1.12 -18.47
N ALA A 106 -8.09 -0.72 -18.61
CA ALA A 106 -9.25 -1.52 -18.17
C ALA A 106 -9.23 -2.98 -18.65
N GLY A 107 -8.83 -3.23 -19.93
CA GLY A 107 -8.68 -4.56 -20.46
C GLY A 107 -7.54 -5.37 -19.82
N ASP A 108 -6.47 -4.70 -19.39
CA ASP A 108 -5.35 -5.33 -18.69
C ASP A 108 -5.77 -5.75 -17.28
N LEU A 109 -6.41 -4.82 -16.55
CA LEU A 109 -6.92 -5.06 -15.20
C LEU A 109 -7.90 -6.24 -15.17
N ARG A 110 -8.79 -6.31 -16.18
CA ARG A 110 -9.71 -7.44 -16.35
C ARG A 110 -8.95 -8.77 -16.55
N ARG A 111 -7.91 -8.79 -17.40
CA ARG A 111 -7.09 -10.01 -17.60
C ARG A 111 -6.37 -10.45 -16.31
N TYR A 112 -5.97 -9.51 -15.47
CA TYR A 112 -5.38 -9.87 -14.17
C TYR A 112 -6.42 -10.47 -13.22
N ALA A 113 -7.63 -9.93 -13.22
CA ALA A 113 -8.75 -10.50 -12.47
C ALA A 113 -9.08 -11.92 -12.92
N GLU A 114 -9.15 -12.16 -14.24
CA GLU A 114 -9.34 -13.48 -14.84
C GLU A 114 -8.20 -14.45 -14.47
N ARG A 115 -6.95 -14.00 -14.58
CA ARG A 115 -5.76 -14.77 -14.18
C ARG A 115 -5.75 -15.15 -12.71
N LEU A 116 -6.29 -14.30 -11.86
CA LEU A 116 -6.46 -14.56 -10.44
C LEU A 116 -7.70 -15.41 -10.14
N GLU A 117 -8.45 -15.84 -11.15
CA GLU A 117 -9.67 -16.63 -10.99
C GLU A 117 -10.66 -15.95 -10.02
N LEU A 118 -10.85 -14.64 -10.19
CA LEU A 118 -11.88 -13.92 -9.44
C LEU A 118 -13.27 -14.28 -9.97
N ASP A 119 -14.30 -14.13 -9.12
CA ASP A 119 -15.66 -14.06 -9.62
C ASP A 119 -15.79 -12.84 -10.56
N MET A 120 -15.77 -13.10 -11.86
CA MET A 120 -15.75 -12.05 -12.87
C MET A 120 -17.05 -11.28 -12.97
N ALA A 121 -18.20 -11.91 -12.67
CA ALA A 121 -19.47 -11.19 -12.65
C ALA A 121 -19.47 -10.15 -11.54
N ARG A 122 -18.98 -10.53 -10.35
CA ARG A 122 -18.80 -9.63 -9.21
C ARG A 122 -17.76 -8.55 -9.51
N TYR A 123 -16.59 -8.92 -10.05
CA TYR A 123 -15.51 -7.97 -10.38
C TYR A 123 -15.99 -6.88 -11.35
N ILE A 124 -16.68 -7.27 -12.44
CA ILE A 124 -17.18 -6.34 -13.45
C ILE A 124 -18.21 -5.39 -12.82
N ALA A 125 -19.18 -5.91 -12.07
CA ALA A 125 -20.18 -5.08 -11.40
C ALA A 125 -19.53 -4.10 -10.41
N GLU A 126 -18.59 -4.55 -9.57
CA GLU A 126 -17.90 -3.71 -8.60
C GLU A 126 -17.05 -2.60 -9.27
N MET A 127 -16.41 -2.89 -10.42
CA MET A 127 -15.67 -1.89 -11.19
C MET A 127 -16.60 -0.89 -11.88
N ASP A 128 -17.68 -1.34 -12.51
CA ASP A 128 -18.62 -0.49 -13.22
C ASP A 128 -19.37 0.44 -12.26
N ASP A 129 -19.78 -0.07 -11.09
CA ASP A 129 -20.46 0.69 -10.04
C ASP A 129 -19.50 1.47 -9.15
N GLN A 130 -18.18 1.34 -9.38
CA GLN A 130 -17.13 2.01 -8.59
C GLN A 130 -17.25 1.77 -7.07
N VAL A 131 -17.58 0.54 -6.67
CA VAL A 131 -17.89 0.17 -5.27
C VAL A 131 -16.80 0.59 -4.29
N TYR A 132 -15.53 0.52 -4.72
CA TYR A 132 -14.38 0.84 -3.87
C TYR A 132 -13.81 2.25 -4.05
N LEU A 133 -14.43 3.10 -4.89
CA LEU A 133 -13.95 4.47 -5.13
C LEU A 133 -13.84 5.27 -3.83
N GLN A 134 -14.87 5.20 -2.99
CA GLN A 134 -14.90 5.94 -1.72
C GLN A 134 -13.74 5.50 -0.81
N ARG A 135 -13.49 4.20 -0.69
CA ARG A 135 -12.38 3.65 0.09
C ARG A 135 -11.01 4.14 -0.39
N VAL A 136 -10.78 4.12 -1.70
CA VAL A 136 -9.53 4.64 -2.28
C VAL A 136 -9.36 6.13 -1.98
N ARG A 137 -10.43 6.91 -2.09
CA ARG A 137 -10.40 8.35 -1.79
C ARG A 137 -10.20 8.65 -0.30
N GLU A 138 -10.76 7.85 0.60
CA GLU A 138 -10.50 7.97 2.04
C GLU A 138 -9.05 7.67 2.38
N GLN A 139 -8.44 6.67 1.74
CA GLN A 139 -7.01 6.40 1.91
C GLN A 139 -6.14 7.53 1.35
N LEU A 140 -6.44 8.03 0.16
CA LEU A 140 -5.78 9.21 -0.40
C LEU A 140 -5.86 10.40 0.55
N GLN A 141 -7.07 10.71 1.07
CA GLN A 141 -7.26 11.81 2.01
C GLN A 141 -6.46 11.60 3.30
N SER A 142 -6.47 10.39 3.84
CA SER A 142 -5.67 10.07 5.03
C SER A 142 -4.16 10.26 4.80
N GLY A 143 -3.69 9.98 3.58
CA GLY A 143 -2.31 10.26 3.18
C GLY A 143 -2.02 11.77 3.13
N LEU A 144 -2.91 12.56 2.51
CA LEU A 144 -2.80 14.02 2.48
C LEU A 144 -2.78 14.61 3.89
N ASP A 145 -3.66 14.14 4.77
CA ASP A 145 -3.73 14.56 6.18
C ASP A 145 -2.48 14.14 6.97
N SER A 146 -1.82 13.04 6.56
CA SER A 146 -0.55 12.57 7.11
C SER A 146 0.68 13.32 6.55
N GLY A 147 0.47 14.28 5.65
CA GLY A 147 1.54 15.06 5.03
C GLY A 147 2.18 14.43 3.79
N VAL A 148 1.62 13.33 3.25
CA VAL A 148 2.10 12.72 1.99
C VAL A 148 1.91 13.68 0.83
N ARG A 149 2.96 13.85 0.01
CA ARG A 149 2.95 14.71 -1.19
C ARG A 149 3.49 14.01 -2.43
N ALA A 150 4.09 12.84 -2.26
CA ALA A 150 4.64 12.02 -3.33
C ALA A 150 4.61 10.54 -2.92
N THR A 151 4.72 9.66 -3.89
CA THR A 151 4.77 8.20 -3.68
C THR A 151 6.09 7.60 -4.14
N PRO A 152 6.57 6.54 -3.46
CA PRO A 152 6.02 5.97 -2.24
C PRO A 152 6.31 6.85 -1.01
N ALA A 153 5.42 6.87 -0.02
CA ALA A 153 5.68 7.44 1.28
C ALA A 153 5.58 6.35 2.35
N PHE A 154 6.59 6.24 3.20
CA PHE A 154 6.66 5.20 4.23
C PHE A 154 6.51 5.77 5.62
N PHE A 155 5.80 5.02 6.46
CA PHE A 155 5.67 5.30 7.89
C PHE A 155 6.07 4.05 8.68
N VAL A 156 6.88 4.24 9.73
CA VAL A 156 7.21 3.18 10.68
C VAL A 156 6.62 3.52 12.04
N ASN A 157 5.76 2.64 12.54
CA ASN A 157 5.01 2.85 13.78
C ASN A 157 4.34 4.23 13.86
N GLY A 158 3.76 4.66 12.73
CA GLY A 158 3.01 5.91 12.62
C GLY A 158 3.83 7.15 12.29
N ARG A 159 5.16 7.08 12.21
CA ARG A 159 6.04 8.20 11.86
C ARG A 159 6.53 8.08 10.43
N ILE A 160 6.50 9.20 9.70
CA ILE A 160 7.01 9.25 8.33
C ILE A 160 8.54 9.07 8.33
N GLU A 161 9.01 8.33 7.34
CA GLU A 161 10.43 8.06 7.12
C GLU A 161 10.90 8.67 5.80
N ASP A 162 12.02 9.36 5.82
CA ASP A 162 12.62 9.92 4.61
C ASP A 162 13.36 8.83 3.83
N VAL A 163 12.78 8.46 2.69
CA VAL A 163 13.34 7.48 1.76
C VAL A 163 13.91 8.12 0.49
N SER A 164 14.10 9.43 0.46
CA SER A 164 14.59 10.18 -0.71
C SER A 164 15.97 9.69 -1.19
N PHE A 165 16.77 9.14 -0.28
CA PHE A 165 18.09 8.57 -0.57
C PHE A 165 18.09 7.04 -0.67
N GLY A 166 16.92 6.44 -0.86
CA GLY A 166 16.73 5.00 -0.97
C GLY A 166 16.19 4.34 0.29
N LEU A 167 15.77 3.09 0.14
CA LEU A 167 15.07 2.35 1.20
C LEU A 167 15.97 1.80 2.32
N ARG A 168 17.29 2.05 2.26
CA ARG A 168 18.20 1.65 3.34
C ARG A 168 17.82 2.28 4.68
N ALA A 169 17.42 3.55 4.67
CA ALA A 169 16.95 4.25 5.87
C ALA A 169 15.76 3.54 6.52
N LEU A 170 14.83 2.99 5.72
CA LEU A 170 13.70 2.22 6.22
C LEU A 170 14.14 0.97 7.01
N PHE A 171 15.16 0.24 6.51
CA PHE A 171 15.72 -0.92 7.20
C PHE A 171 16.37 -0.53 8.52
N ASP A 172 17.13 0.57 8.54
CA ASP A 172 17.84 1.04 9.73
C ASP A 172 16.85 1.49 10.83
N VAL A 173 15.76 2.15 10.44
CA VAL A 173 14.71 2.57 11.39
C VAL A 173 13.98 1.34 11.94
N VAL A 174 13.59 0.40 11.10
CA VAL A 174 12.92 -0.84 11.53
C VAL A 174 13.82 -1.60 12.50
N ASP A 175 15.10 -1.77 12.17
CA ASP A 175 16.06 -2.46 13.06
C ASP A 175 16.16 -1.76 14.42
N THR A 176 16.24 -0.42 14.44
CA THR A 176 16.26 0.38 15.67
C THR A 176 15.00 0.16 16.52
N VAL A 177 13.81 0.15 15.91
CA VAL A 177 12.54 -0.11 16.58
C VAL A 177 12.54 -1.50 17.22
N LEU A 178 13.02 -2.49 16.49
CA LEU A 178 13.06 -3.87 16.94
C LEU A 178 14.05 -4.11 18.09
N GLN A 179 15.19 -3.44 18.07
CA GLN A 179 16.20 -3.50 19.16
C GLN A 179 15.65 -2.90 20.46
N ARG A 180 15.01 -1.73 20.40
CA ARG A 180 14.42 -1.08 21.58
C ARG A 180 13.32 -1.89 22.24
N SER A 181 12.60 -2.70 21.47
CA SER A 181 11.52 -3.55 21.99
C SER A 181 12.00 -4.86 22.60
N GLY A 182 13.20 -5.32 22.25
CA GLY A 182 13.82 -6.53 22.82
C GLY A 182 14.59 -6.27 24.13
N SER A 183 14.73 -4.99 24.53
CA SER A 183 15.44 -4.56 25.74
C SER A 183 14.52 -4.26 26.92
N ARG A 184 13.23 -4.67 26.85
CA ARG A 184 12.26 -4.48 27.94
C ARG A 184 11.81 -5.81 28.54
#